data_3b37f7a28fc2b87cce7530f0e05ce3dc
#
_entry.id   3b37f7a28fc2b87cce7530f0e05ce3dc
#
_cell.length_a   1.000
_cell.length_b   1.000
_cell.length_c   1.000
_cell.angle_alpha   90.00
_cell.angle_beta   90.00
_cell.angle_gamma   90.00
#
_symmetry.space_group_name_H-M   'P 1'
#
loop_
_entity.id
_entity.type
_entity.pdbx_description
1 polymer ?
#
loop_
_entity_poly.entity_id
_entity_poly.type
_entity_poly.pdbx_seq_one_letter_code
_entity_poly.pdbx_strand_id
1 'polypeptide(L)'
;MSHSTSEGPTPTPYRAPIEEALLALEVAGLDELLELDAFAHVERDTIRSVLEEFARLAEGEIAAGDRVGDVAHSTYDPATFTVASPEEYRRAYELYVQGGWGALPIPSALGGGGFPSLIATVLQEFFASANLALSLNIVLTLGAIEALLQWGSDEQRALYLTKLATGEWSGTMNLTEPQAGSDLGEIRTMATPQDDGTWRVSGTKIFITWGEHSLTNNIIHLVLARTPNASPGTKGLSLFLVPKFVVEANGTLGMRNSLRAVSIEHKLGINGSPTCVMEFDEATGFLVGPLNGGMKAMFTMMNNARLAIGLEGPAVAERAYQHALAYATSREQGRASATKSPAVSLIKEHPDVQRMLLTISTTTQAARLLIYRAVAHKDLAHQLPEGPLREHHQERVDLLTPVAKSWSTDRGIDAASMAMQVFGGMGYIEETGIAQRLRDVRITSIYEGTNGIQGIDLAFRKLPQKDGGVARELFEEIRRSLAKVEDATLASATRHVLGALEVLESTTDWMLQAVAHQPDDALAGATHYQRLFGDVVCGWLMIERAERARALELLGAEYRADEATFFAIEVVSPALGLATVITAGVERLRALRH
;
A
#
# COMPACT_ATOMS: atom_id res chain seq x y z
N MET A 1 -21.39 -9.81 -46.40
CA MET A 1 -21.58 -9.12 -45.11
C MET A 1 -20.20 -8.83 -44.56
N SER A 2 -19.74 -7.61 -44.73
CA SER A 2 -18.44 -7.16 -44.25
C SER A 2 -18.54 -7.02 -42.73
N HIS A 3 -17.81 -7.86 -41.99
CA HIS A 3 -17.58 -7.64 -40.56
C HIS A 3 -16.76 -6.36 -40.40
N SER A 4 -17.41 -5.25 -40.05
CA SER A 4 -16.71 -4.13 -39.47
C SER A 4 -16.15 -4.62 -38.16
N THR A 5 -14.84 -4.79 -38.08
CA THR A 5 -14.11 -4.90 -36.82
C THR A 5 -14.35 -3.58 -36.10
N SER A 6 -15.31 -3.55 -35.16
CA SER A 6 -15.41 -2.47 -34.21
C SER A 6 -14.10 -2.53 -33.38
N GLU A 7 -13.22 -1.58 -33.62
CA GLU A 7 -12.12 -1.33 -32.70
C GLU A 7 -12.73 -1.26 -31.30
N GLY A 8 -12.25 -2.11 -30.40
CA GLY A 8 -12.67 -2.09 -29.01
C GLY A 8 -12.43 -0.69 -28.43
N PRO A 9 -13.13 -0.30 -27.36
CA PRO A 9 -12.96 1.02 -26.78
C PRO A 9 -11.48 1.24 -26.45
N THR A 10 -10.91 2.32 -26.99
CA THR A 10 -9.54 2.73 -26.71
C THR A 10 -9.37 2.85 -25.18
N PRO A 11 -8.31 2.27 -24.58
CA PRO A 11 -8.09 2.38 -23.14
C PRO A 11 -8.09 3.85 -22.72
N THR A 12 -8.86 4.17 -21.68
CA THR A 12 -8.93 5.53 -21.13
C THR A 12 -7.54 5.94 -20.63
N PRO A 13 -6.97 7.07 -21.07
CA PRO A 13 -5.71 7.57 -20.55
C PRO A 13 -5.78 7.76 -19.03
N TYR A 14 -4.69 7.44 -18.32
CA TYR A 14 -4.57 7.78 -16.91
C TYR A 14 -4.43 9.30 -16.72
N ARG A 15 -5.01 9.82 -15.66
CA ARG A 15 -4.84 11.20 -15.20
C ARG A 15 -4.56 11.21 -13.71
N ALA A 16 -3.44 11.78 -13.30
CA ALA A 16 -3.08 11.90 -11.89
C ALA A 16 -4.05 12.86 -11.17
N PRO A 17 -4.65 12.46 -10.04
CA PRO A 17 -5.64 13.27 -9.32
C PRO A 17 -4.95 14.33 -8.43
N ILE A 18 -4.21 15.27 -9.02
CA ILE A 18 -3.35 16.23 -8.32
C ILE A 18 -4.14 17.05 -7.29
N GLU A 19 -5.28 17.62 -7.66
CA GLU A 19 -6.06 18.46 -6.74
C GLU A 19 -6.63 17.68 -5.56
N GLU A 20 -7.04 16.44 -5.78
CA GLU A 20 -7.50 15.54 -4.70
C GLU A 20 -6.33 15.11 -3.79
N ALA A 21 -5.16 14.88 -4.36
CA ALA A 21 -3.96 14.58 -3.58
C ALA A 21 -3.52 15.77 -2.73
N LEU A 22 -3.53 16.99 -3.29
CA LEU A 22 -3.21 18.22 -2.54
C LEU A 22 -4.19 18.44 -1.39
N LEU A 23 -5.49 18.27 -1.60
CA LEU A 23 -6.47 18.37 -0.53
C LEU A 23 -6.25 17.28 0.54
N ALA A 24 -5.91 16.05 0.12
CA ALA A 24 -5.61 14.97 1.07
C ALA A 24 -4.35 15.26 1.89
N LEU A 25 -3.32 15.89 1.31
CA LEU A 25 -2.14 16.37 2.04
C LEU A 25 -2.51 17.38 3.13
N GLU A 26 -3.40 18.33 2.82
CA GLU A 26 -3.91 19.30 3.79
C GLU A 26 -4.62 18.63 4.96
N VAL A 27 -5.49 17.66 4.67
CA VAL A 27 -6.20 16.89 5.69
C VAL A 27 -5.25 16.01 6.49
N ALA A 28 -4.20 15.49 5.88
CA ALA A 28 -3.22 14.65 6.56
C ALA A 28 -2.35 15.40 7.59
N GLY A 29 -2.30 16.75 7.53
CA GLY A 29 -1.49 17.57 8.43
C GLY A 29 -0.19 18.06 7.79
N LEU A 30 -0.21 18.38 6.50
CA LEU A 30 0.96 18.90 5.78
C LEU A 30 1.57 20.15 6.47
N ASP A 31 0.73 21.05 7.01
CA ASP A 31 1.20 22.25 7.71
C ASP A 31 2.15 21.90 8.86
N GLU A 32 1.77 20.95 9.71
CA GLU A 32 2.58 20.51 10.86
C GLU A 32 3.94 19.94 10.42
N LEU A 33 3.98 19.21 9.30
CA LEU A 33 5.23 18.69 8.75
C LEU A 33 6.14 19.81 8.24
N LEU A 34 5.59 20.82 7.55
CA LEU A 34 6.37 21.92 6.98
C LEU A 34 6.91 22.89 8.04
N GLU A 35 6.39 22.87 9.26
CA GLU A 35 6.93 23.60 10.41
C GLU A 35 8.20 22.97 11.01
N LEU A 36 8.54 21.73 10.63
CA LEU A 36 9.73 21.05 11.15
C LEU A 36 11.01 21.56 10.45
N ASP A 37 12.07 21.78 11.20
CA ASP A 37 13.38 22.22 10.67
C ASP A 37 13.90 21.31 9.57
N ALA A 38 13.63 20.01 9.66
CA ALA A 38 14.05 19.02 8.66
C ALA A 38 13.44 19.29 7.29
N PHE A 39 12.28 19.95 7.21
CA PHE A 39 11.53 20.21 5.98
C PHE A 39 11.43 21.71 5.65
N ALA A 40 12.17 22.59 6.34
CA ALA A 40 12.14 24.04 6.15
C ALA A 40 12.49 24.51 4.72
N HIS A 41 13.12 23.64 3.92
CA HIS A 41 13.45 23.90 2.52
C HIS A 41 12.32 23.51 1.53
N VAL A 42 11.24 22.90 2.02
CA VAL A 42 10.13 22.39 1.20
C VAL A 42 8.98 23.41 1.22
N GLU A 43 8.74 24.06 0.09
CA GLU A 43 7.67 25.04 -0.07
C GLU A 43 6.44 24.42 -0.77
N ARG A 44 5.24 24.94 -0.50
CA ARG A 44 3.98 24.45 -1.10
C ARG A 44 3.98 24.49 -2.63
N ASP A 45 4.52 25.56 -3.22
CA ASP A 45 4.62 25.70 -4.68
C ASP A 45 5.59 24.67 -5.27
N THR A 46 6.65 24.33 -4.53
CA THR A 46 7.58 23.26 -4.89
C THR A 46 6.87 21.90 -4.86
N ILE A 47 6.05 21.63 -3.82
CA ILE A 47 5.26 20.38 -3.75
C ILE A 47 4.36 20.25 -4.98
N ARG A 48 3.57 21.28 -5.31
CA ARG A 48 2.71 21.28 -6.49
C ARG A 48 3.50 21.00 -7.77
N SER A 49 4.62 21.68 -7.96
CA SER A 49 5.47 21.51 -9.14
C SER A 49 6.04 20.09 -9.25
N VAL A 50 6.44 19.49 -8.12
CA VAL A 50 6.92 18.09 -8.03
C VAL A 50 5.80 17.14 -8.44
N LEU A 51 4.57 17.31 -7.92
CA LEU A 51 3.43 16.46 -8.28
C LEU A 51 3.07 16.58 -9.76
N GLU A 52 3.06 17.79 -10.32
CA GLU A 52 2.74 18.05 -11.73
C GLU A 52 3.80 17.45 -12.67
N GLU A 53 5.09 17.54 -12.32
CA GLU A 53 6.16 16.95 -13.12
C GLU A 53 6.10 15.41 -13.09
N PHE A 54 5.91 14.83 -11.90
CA PHE A 54 5.77 13.39 -11.79
C PHE A 54 4.48 12.87 -12.46
N ALA A 55 3.39 13.63 -12.39
CA ALA A 55 2.14 13.31 -13.09
C ALA A 55 2.36 13.15 -14.61
N ARG A 56 3.17 14.03 -15.23
CA ARG A 56 3.51 13.90 -16.66
C ARG A 56 4.20 12.58 -16.98
N LEU A 57 5.14 12.14 -16.13
CA LEU A 57 5.80 10.84 -16.28
C LEU A 57 4.82 9.68 -16.06
N ALA A 58 3.97 9.76 -15.03
CA ALA A 58 3.00 8.74 -14.69
C ALA A 58 1.93 8.57 -15.79
N GLU A 59 1.37 9.68 -16.28
CA GLU A 59 0.34 9.70 -17.34
C GLU A 59 0.89 9.24 -18.70
N GLY A 60 2.18 9.45 -18.93
CA GLY A 60 2.88 9.10 -20.17
C GLY A 60 3.51 7.71 -20.10
N GLU A 61 4.80 7.66 -19.84
CA GLU A 61 5.63 6.47 -20.03
C GLU A 61 5.29 5.34 -19.04
N ILE A 62 4.94 5.67 -17.78
CA ILE A 62 4.58 4.64 -16.80
C ILE A 62 3.27 3.97 -17.19
N ALA A 63 2.24 4.76 -17.52
CA ALA A 63 0.94 4.22 -17.90
C ALA A 63 0.97 3.45 -19.24
N ALA A 64 1.87 3.82 -20.16
CA ALA A 64 2.04 3.11 -21.43
C ALA A 64 2.43 1.64 -21.24
N GLY A 65 3.24 1.34 -20.21
CA GLY A 65 3.68 -0.02 -19.90
C GLY A 65 2.63 -0.91 -19.22
N ASP A 66 1.57 -0.34 -18.63
CA ASP A 66 0.64 -1.07 -17.76
C ASP A 66 -0.05 -2.24 -18.46
N ARG A 67 -0.76 -1.99 -19.57
CA ARG A 67 -1.43 -3.05 -20.35
C ARG A 67 -0.44 -3.97 -21.04
N VAL A 68 0.70 -3.44 -21.49
CA VAL A 68 1.76 -4.24 -22.12
C VAL A 68 2.27 -5.28 -21.14
N GLY A 69 2.56 -4.89 -19.90
CA GLY A 69 3.01 -5.81 -18.85
C GLY A 69 2.00 -6.89 -18.50
N ASP A 70 0.70 -6.57 -18.52
CA ASP A 70 -0.35 -7.55 -18.26
C ASP A 70 -0.46 -8.60 -19.38
N VAL A 71 -0.24 -8.21 -20.64
CA VAL A 71 -0.39 -9.09 -21.81
C VAL A 71 0.89 -9.83 -22.17
N ALA A 72 2.04 -9.13 -22.19
CA ALA A 72 3.32 -9.70 -22.60
C ALA A 72 3.99 -10.53 -21.49
N HIS A 73 3.69 -10.22 -20.22
CA HIS A 73 4.29 -10.80 -19.02
C HIS A 73 5.81 -10.59 -18.93
N SER A 74 6.38 -10.76 -17.75
CA SER A 74 7.82 -11.04 -17.62
C SER A 74 8.11 -12.47 -18.00
N THR A 75 9.26 -12.72 -18.62
CA THR A 75 9.63 -14.05 -19.12
C THR A 75 10.92 -14.54 -18.47
N TYR A 76 10.95 -15.84 -18.13
CA TYR A 76 12.09 -16.50 -17.51
C TYR A 76 12.81 -17.40 -18.51
N ASP A 77 14.14 -17.28 -18.59
CA ASP A 77 14.99 -18.16 -19.39
C ASP A 77 15.70 -19.18 -18.46
N PRO A 78 15.32 -20.48 -18.51
CA PRO A 78 15.94 -21.50 -17.67
C PRO A 78 17.38 -21.85 -18.04
N ALA A 79 17.86 -21.47 -19.22
CA ALA A 79 19.24 -21.72 -19.65
C ALA A 79 20.23 -20.73 -19.04
N THR A 80 19.78 -19.49 -18.82
CA THR A 80 20.61 -18.41 -18.29
C THR A 80 20.20 -17.98 -16.87
N PHE A 81 19.07 -18.47 -16.36
CA PHE A 81 18.48 -18.08 -15.08
C PHE A 81 18.16 -16.57 -15.00
N THR A 82 17.83 -15.96 -16.14
CA THR A 82 17.52 -14.53 -16.22
C THR A 82 16.03 -14.30 -16.43
N VAL A 83 15.58 -13.11 -16.04
CA VAL A 83 14.21 -12.65 -16.26
C VAL A 83 14.25 -11.38 -17.11
N ALA A 84 13.52 -11.41 -18.22
CA ALA A 84 13.31 -10.26 -19.07
C ALA A 84 11.96 -9.61 -18.76
N SER A 85 11.94 -8.31 -18.57
CA SER A 85 10.75 -7.47 -18.42
C SER A 85 10.38 -6.83 -19.76
N PRO A 86 9.11 -6.40 -19.96
CA PRO A 86 8.72 -5.62 -21.13
C PRO A 86 9.59 -4.37 -21.32
N GLU A 87 9.86 -4.00 -22.58
CA GLU A 87 10.72 -2.86 -22.91
C GLU A 87 10.17 -1.53 -22.38
N GLU A 88 8.84 -1.38 -22.34
CA GLU A 88 8.17 -0.22 -21.79
C GLU A 88 8.48 -0.03 -20.30
N TYR A 89 8.67 -1.14 -19.55
CA TYR A 89 9.06 -1.09 -18.14
C TYR A 89 10.47 -0.56 -17.97
N ARG A 90 11.40 -1.01 -18.84
CA ARG A 90 12.79 -0.53 -18.82
C ARG A 90 12.84 0.97 -19.09
N ARG A 91 12.12 1.44 -20.12
CA ARG A 91 12.06 2.87 -20.48
C ARG A 91 11.44 3.71 -19.36
N ALA A 92 10.31 3.29 -18.80
CA ALA A 92 9.66 3.99 -17.69
C ALA A 92 10.59 4.06 -16.46
N TYR A 93 11.28 2.96 -16.14
CA TYR A 93 12.23 2.89 -15.04
C TYR A 93 13.45 3.82 -15.25
N GLU A 94 14.03 3.83 -16.45
CA GLU A 94 15.14 4.72 -16.80
C GLU A 94 14.75 6.20 -16.63
N LEU A 95 13.56 6.62 -17.07
CA LEU A 95 13.07 7.99 -16.88
C LEU A 95 12.79 8.33 -15.42
N TYR A 96 12.28 7.35 -14.66
CA TYR A 96 12.12 7.49 -13.21
C TYR A 96 13.47 7.75 -12.51
N VAL A 97 14.48 6.97 -12.86
CA VAL A 97 15.86 7.11 -12.34
C VAL A 97 16.48 8.45 -12.77
N GLN A 98 16.37 8.81 -14.05
CA GLN A 98 16.90 10.09 -14.58
C GLN A 98 16.28 11.30 -13.89
N GLY A 99 15.00 11.23 -13.53
CA GLY A 99 14.29 12.27 -12.77
C GLY A 99 14.68 12.34 -11.29
N GLY A 100 15.44 11.38 -10.76
CA GLY A 100 15.86 11.34 -9.35
C GLY A 100 14.70 11.07 -8.37
N TRP A 101 13.57 10.55 -8.85
CA TRP A 101 12.34 10.41 -8.06
C TRP A 101 12.48 9.50 -6.85
N GLY A 102 13.30 8.43 -6.94
CA GLY A 102 13.57 7.51 -5.83
C GLY A 102 14.34 8.16 -4.68
N ALA A 103 15.10 9.21 -4.96
CA ALA A 103 15.88 9.93 -3.97
C ALA A 103 15.10 11.04 -3.24
N LEU A 104 13.86 11.34 -3.66
CA LEU A 104 13.08 12.46 -3.12
C LEU A 104 12.96 12.42 -1.59
N PRO A 105 12.57 11.30 -0.92
CA PRO A 105 12.44 11.24 0.53
C PRO A 105 13.76 10.97 1.26
N ILE A 106 14.85 10.70 0.53
CA ILE A 106 16.13 10.36 1.12
C ILE A 106 16.78 11.62 1.71
N PRO A 107 17.40 11.55 2.91
CA PRO A 107 18.04 12.69 3.53
C PRO A 107 19.07 13.37 2.60
N SER A 108 19.10 14.72 2.60
CA SER A 108 19.99 15.51 1.76
C SER A 108 21.48 15.19 2.04
N ALA A 109 21.84 14.82 3.27
CA ALA A 109 23.17 14.37 3.63
C ALA A 109 23.63 13.09 2.90
N LEU A 110 22.68 12.32 2.34
CA LEU A 110 22.94 11.13 1.53
C LEU A 110 22.69 11.38 0.03
N GLY A 111 22.57 12.64 -0.37
CA GLY A 111 22.35 13.04 -1.76
C GLY A 111 20.89 12.99 -2.22
N GLY A 112 19.94 12.86 -1.29
CA GLY A 112 18.51 12.90 -1.59
C GLY A 112 17.90 14.29 -1.54
N GLY A 113 16.57 14.36 -1.79
CA GLY A 113 15.79 15.59 -1.77
C GLY A 113 15.39 16.07 -0.37
N GLY A 114 15.41 15.19 0.62
CA GLY A 114 15.01 15.49 2.00
C GLY A 114 13.53 15.87 2.17
N PHE A 115 12.67 15.47 1.23
CA PHE A 115 11.22 15.72 1.33
C PHE A 115 10.56 14.79 2.36
N PRO A 116 9.42 15.20 2.94
CA PRO A 116 8.59 14.30 3.74
C PRO A 116 8.25 13.00 2.97
N SER A 117 8.24 11.86 3.66
CA SER A 117 7.78 10.58 3.06
C SER A 117 6.33 10.70 2.60
N LEU A 118 5.53 11.60 3.19
CA LEU A 118 4.17 11.89 2.78
C LEU A 118 4.10 12.35 1.32
N ILE A 119 5.03 13.21 0.87
CA ILE A 119 5.06 13.66 -0.54
C ILE A 119 5.48 12.52 -1.47
N ALA A 120 6.48 11.73 -1.09
CA ALA A 120 6.88 10.54 -1.84
C ALA A 120 5.73 9.51 -1.96
N THR A 121 4.85 9.43 -0.95
CA THR A 121 3.65 8.58 -0.97
C THR A 121 2.66 9.02 -2.05
N VAL A 122 2.49 10.32 -2.30
CA VAL A 122 1.65 10.80 -3.42
C VAL A 122 2.22 10.37 -4.76
N LEU A 123 3.54 10.50 -4.95
CA LEU A 123 4.20 10.04 -6.18
C LEU A 123 4.02 8.54 -6.37
N GLN A 124 4.13 7.79 -5.28
CA GLN A 124 3.94 6.33 -5.29
C GLN A 124 2.49 5.96 -5.63
N GLU A 125 1.48 6.72 -5.15
CA GLU A 125 0.09 6.53 -5.57
C GLU A 125 -0.08 6.74 -7.08
N PHE A 126 0.47 7.83 -7.63
CA PHE A 126 0.40 8.11 -9.06
C PHE A 126 1.09 7.03 -9.88
N PHE A 127 2.25 6.55 -9.40
CA PHE A 127 2.96 5.44 -10.04
C PHE A 127 2.13 4.16 -10.04
N ALA A 128 1.63 3.74 -8.88
CA ALA A 128 0.85 2.52 -8.73
C ALA A 128 -0.48 2.58 -9.50
N SER A 129 -1.14 3.75 -9.56
CA SER A 129 -2.33 3.98 -10.38
C SER A 129 -2.04 3.84 -11.87
N ALA A 130 -0.86 4.31 -12.31
CA ALA A 130 -0.42 4.24 -13.70
C ALA A 130 0.02 2.81 -14.07
N ASN A 131 0.78 2.12 -13.19
CA ASN A 131 1.32 0.77 -13.40
C ASN A 131 1.68 0.10 -12.08
N LEU A 132 0.74 -0.65 -11.52
CA LEU A 132 0.94 -1.37 -10.25
C LEU A 132 2.11 -2.35 -10.32
N ALA A 133 2.22 -3.13 -11.38
CA ALA A 133 3.21 -4.19 -11.49
C ALA A 133 4.66 -3.66 -11.44
N LEU A 134 4.92 -2.52 -12.09
CA LEU A 134 6.24 -1.88 -12.08
C LEU A 134 6.52 -1.16 -10.75
N SER A 135 5.49 -0.55 -10.12
CA SER A 135 5.64 0.20 -8.86
C SER A 135 6.19 -0.66 -7.71
N LEU A 136 5.94 -1.98 -7.73
CA LEU A 136 6.44 -2.91 -6.70
C LEU A 136 7.97 -2.96 -6.62
N ASN A 137 8.68 -2.74 -7.72
CA ASN A 137 10.15 -2.64 -7.70
C ASN A 137 10.61 -1.46 -6.83
N ILE A 138 9.94 -0.32 -6.98
CA ILE A 138 10.25 0.90 -6.23
C ILE A 138 9.94 0.73 -4.75
N VAL A 139 8.76 0.17 -4.41
CA VAL A 139 8.33 -0.08 -3.03
C VAL A 139 9.34 -0.92 -2.27
N LEU A 140 9.80 -2.02 -2.87
CA LEU A 140 10.77 -2.92 -2.22
C LEU A 140 12.14 -2.28 -2.09
N THR A 141 12.56 -1.48 -3.06
CA THR A 141 13.84 -0.75 -3.03
C THR A 141 13.83 0.30 -1.91
N LEU A 142 12.75 1.08 -1.75
CA LEU A 142 12.61 2.04 -0.64
C LEU A 142 12.63 1.33 0.72
N GLY A 143 11.96 0.18 0.84
CA GLY A 143 12.01 -0.63 2.06
C GLY A 143 13.43 -1.12 2.40
N ALA A 144 14.20 -1.54 1.40
CA ALA A 144 15.60 -1.94 1.58
C ALA A 144 16.49 -0.76 2.03
N ILE A 145 16.28 0.44 1.47
CA ILE A 145 16.96 1.66 1.88
C ILE A 145 16.68 1.95 3.37
N GLU A 146 15.43 1.94 3.79
CA GLU A 146 15.06 2.21 5.20
C GLU A 146 15.66 1.18 6.15
N ALA A 147 15.65 -0.11 5.79
CA ALA A 147 16.28 -1.14 6.60
C ALA A 147 17.79 -0.91 6.75
N LEU A 148 18.48 -0.52 5.68
CA LEU A 148 19.91 -0.23 5.73
C LEU A 148 20.23 1.08 6.46
N LEU A 149 19.39 2.11 6.33
CA LEU A 149 19.53 3.35 7.10
C LEU A 149 19.49 3.09 8.59
N GLN A 150 18.58 2.25 9.04
CA GLN A 150 18.39 1.99 10.46
C GLN A 150 19.34 0.92 11.03
N TRP A 151 19.65 -0.13 10.27
CA TRP A 151 20.32 -1.32 10.77
C TRP A 151 21.65 -1.65 10.10
N GLY A 152 21.96 -1.04 8.94
CA GLY A 152 23.20 -1.26 8.22
C GLY A 152 24.41 -0.73 8.98
N SER A 153 25.58 -1.35 8.79
CA SER A 153 26.85 -0.77 9.25
C SER A 153 27.22 0.49 8.44
N ASP A 154 28.18 1.28 8.89
CA ASP A 154 28.64 2.47 8.16
C ASP A 154 29.20 2.10 6.78
N GLU A 155 29.90 0.96 6.68
CA GLU A 155 30.40 0.43 5.41
C GLU A 155 29.25 0.02 4.49
N GLN A 156 28.24 -0.68 5.02
CA GLN A 156 27.06 -1.07 4.25
C GLN A 156 26.31 0.17 3.76
N ARG A 157 26.11 1.16 4.60
CA ARG A 157 25.48 2.43 4.20
C ARG A 157 26.27 3.12 3.09
N ALA A 158 27.58 3.23 3.24
CA ALA A 158 28.46 3.88 2.27
C ALA A 158 28.46 3.17 0.91
N LEU A 159 28.45 1.83 0.88
CA LEU A 159 28.54 1.05 -0.36
C LEU A 159 27.18 0.94 -1.10
N TYR A 160 26.06 0.87 -0.39
CA TYR A 160 24.79 0.45 -0.99
C TYR A 160 23.75 1.57 -1.08
N LEU A 161 23.69 2.52 -0.12
CA LEU A 161 22.55 3.45 -0.04
C LEU A 161 22.44 4.39 -1.24
N THR A 162 23.54 5.01 -1.67
CA THR A 162 23.52 5.94 -2.82
C THR A 162 23.05 5.24 -4.09
N LYS A 163 23.51 4.01 -4.33
CA LYS A 163 23.14 3.24 -5.53
C LYS A 163 21.68 2.80 -5.52
N LEU A 164 21.14 2.44 -4.34
CA LEU A 164 19.72 2.14 -4.16
C LEU A 164 18.88 3.40 -4.30
N ALA A 165 19.26 4.51 -3.67
CA ALA A 165 18.53 5.77 -3.70
C ALA A 165 18.43 6.36 -5.11
N THR A 166 19.53 6.26 -5.91
CA THR A 166 19.51 6.70 -7.30
C THR A 166 18.77 5.75 -8.25
N GLY A 167 18.40 4.53 -7.79
CA GLY A 167 17.80 3.51 -8.63
C GLY A 167 18.78 2.78 -9.58
N GLU A 168 20.08 3.02 -9.44
CA GLU A 168 21.11 2.24 -10.20
C GLU A 168 21.05 0.76 -9.77
N TRP A 169 20.75 0.50 -8.51
CA TRP A 169 20.48 -0.82 -7.96
C TRP A 169 19.07 -0.87 -7.37
N SER A 170 18.50 -2.07 -7.29
CA SER A 170 17.22 -2.31 -6.64
C SER A 170 17.36 -3.18 -5.40
N GLY A 171 16.35 -3.13 -4.53
CA GLY A 171 16.27 -3.93 -3.32
C GLY A 171 15.12 -4.93 -3.36
N THR A 172 15.28 -6.06 -2.67
CA THR A 172 14.22 -7.07 -2.51
C THR A 172 14.15 -7.58 -1.08
N MET A 173 12.99 -8.10 -0.70
CA MET A 173 12.73 -8.68 0.60
C MET A 173 12.52 -10.20 0.46
N ASN A 174 13.37 -11.00 1.12
CA ASN A 174 13.40 -12.46 0.99
C ASN A 174 13.08 -13.14 2.33
N LEU A 175 11.80 -13.41 2.59
CA LEU A 175 11.32 -14.03 3.82
C LEU A 175 10.80 -15.44 3.57
N THR A 176 9.77 -15.52 2.72
CA THR A 176 8.88 -16.67 2.57
C THR A 176 9.61 -17.89 2.01
N GLU A 177 9.32 -19.06 2.61
CA GLU A 177 9.75 -20.36 2.13
C GLU A 177 8.52 -21.27 1.93
N PRO A 178 8.63 -22.41 1.23
CA PRO A 178 7.47 -23.29 0.98
C PRO A 178 6.70 -23.68 2.24
N GLN A 179 7.38 -23.86 3.38
CA GLN A 179 6.79 -24.22 4.68
C GLN A 179 6.58 -23.00 5.61
N ALA A 180 7.10 -21.82 5.27
CA ALA A 180 7.13 -20.65 6.13
C ALA A 180 6.57 -19.41 5.41
N GLY A 181 5.24 -19.25 5.42
CA GLY A 181 4.53 -18.09 4.92
C GLY A 181 4.17 -17.13 6.05
N SER A 182 2.99 -17.29 6.64
CA SER A 182 2.57 -16.49 7.81
C SER A 182 3.36 -16.82 9.08
N ASP A 183 3.80 -18.06 9.24
CA ASP A 183 4.70 -18.47 10.32
C ASP A 183 6.16 -18.49 9.88
N LEU A 184 6.82 -17.35 10.05
CA LEU A 184 8.24 -17.18 9.75
C LEU A 184 9.15 -17.94 10.74
N GLY A 185 8.61 -18.45 11.85
CA GLY A 185 9.32 -19.31 12.79
C GLY A 185 9.85 -20.60 12.18
N GLU A 186 9.25 -21.03 11.06
CA GLU A 186 9.61 -22.26 10.35
C GLU A 186 10.65 -22.05 9.21
N ILE A 187 11.24 -20.86 9.07
CA ILE A 187 12.31 -20.60 8.11
C ILE A 187 13.48 -21.55 8.33
N ARG A 188 13.98 -22.15 7.24
CA ARG A 188 15.09 -23.12 7.20
C ARG A 188 16.34 -22.64 6.50
N THR A 189 16.27 -21.56 5.70
CA THR A 189 17.46 -20.93 5.10
C THR A 189 18.53 -20.70 6.16
N MET A 190 19.76 -21.15 5.87
CA MET A 190 20.91 -21.09 6.78
C MET A 190 21.95 -20.08 6.30
N ALA A 191 22.56 -19.38 7.24
CA ALA A 191 23.74 -18.54 7.02
C ALA A 191 24.87 -19.04 7.93
N THR A 192 25.99 -19.42 7.32
CA THR A 192 27.17 -19.96 8.02
C THR A 192 28.29 -18.94 7.99
N PRO A 193 28.85 -18.54 9.16
CA PRO A 193 29.92 -17.54 9.24
C PRO A 193 31.21 -18.05 8.59
N GLN A 194 31.99 -17.12 7.98
CA GLN A 194 33.29 -17.38 7.40
C GLN A 194 34.38 -16.61 8.16
N ASP A 195 35.64 -17.06 8.02
CA ASP A 195 36.80 -16.46 8.70
C ASP A 195 37.09 -15.01 8.25
N ASP A 196 36.61 -14.63 7.06
CA ASP A 196 36.76 -13.29 6.48
C ASP A 196 35.65 -12.30 6.91
N GLY A 197 34.77 -12.71 7.82
CA GLY A 197 33.64 -11.91 8.30
C GLY A 197 32.40 -11.93 7.39
N THR A 198 32.47 -12.60 6.25
CA THR A 198 31.29 -12.85 5.39
C THR A 198 30.48 -14.05 5.89
N TRP A 199 29.35 -14.30 5.24
CA TRP A 199 28.47 -15.42 5.53
C TRP A 199 28.15 -16.18 4.26
N ARG A 200 27.95 -17.49 4.37
CA ARG A 200 27.44 -18.32 3.28
C ARG A 200 25.96 -18.61 3.52
N VAL A 201 25.11 -18.05 2.64
CA VAL A 201 23.66 -18.17 2.72
C VAL A 201 23.21 -19.30 1.78
N SER A 202 22.46 -20.28 2.32
CA SER A 202 21.95 -21.42 1.56
C SER A 202 20.48 -21.68 1.89
N GLY A 203 19.64 -21.81 0.87
CA GLY A 203 18.21 -22.10 0.99
C GLY A 203 17.41 -21.60 -0.20
N THR A 204 16.09 -21.83 -0.14
CA THR A 204 15.16 -21.45 -1.21
C THR A 204 14.11 -20.49 -0.65
N LYS A 205 13.94 -19.37 -1.30
CA LYS A 205 12.90 -18.37 -1.01
C LYS A 205 11.89 -18.34 -2.16
N ILE A 206 10.61 -18.27 -1.81
CA ILE A 206 9.51 -18.24 -2.78
C ILE A 206 8.73 -16.93 -2.70
N PHE A 207 8.03 -16.61 -3.78
CA PHE A 207 7.23 -15.38 -3.93
C PHE A 207 8.06 -14.10 -3.82
N ILE A 208 9.31 -14.14 -4.31
CA ILE A 208 10.19 -12.97 -4.25
C ILE A 208 9.88 -12.03 -5.40
N THR A 209 9.19 -10.97 -5.09
CA THR A 209 8.84 -9.90 -6.03
C THR A 209 10.10 -9.21 -6.53
N TRP A 210 10.24 -9.11 -7.86
CA TRP A 210 11.41 -8.54 -8.52
C TRP A 210 12.75 -9.17 -8.08
N GLY A 211 12.73 -10.47 -7.73
CA GLY A 211 13.92 -11.21 -7.27
C GLY A 211 15.00 -11.36 -8.34
N GLU A 212 14.63 -11.40 -9.62
CA GLU A 212 15.54 -11.36 -10.76
C GLU A 212 14.90 -10.49 -11.86
N HIS A 213 15.68 -9.61 -12.47
CA HIS A 213 15.25 -8.74 -13.56
C HIS A 213 16.46 -8.05 -14.24
N SER A 214 16.17 -7.33 -15.35
CA SER A 214 17.17 -6.61 -16.13
C SER A 214 17.08 -5.08 -16.04
N LEU A 215 16.28 -4.53 -15.10
CA LEU A 215 16.08 -3.08 -14.97
C LEU A 215 17.29 -2.37 -14.34
N THR A 216 18.03 -3.06 -13.46
CA THR A 216 19.16 -2.50 -12.71
C THR A 216 20.42 -3.32 -12.86
N ASN A 217 21.58 -2.70 -12.61
CA ASN A 217 22.89 -3.36 -12.71
C ASN A 217 23.15 -4.34 -11.58
N ASN A 218 22.52 -4.17 -10.41
CA ASN A 218 22.59 -5.07 -9.26
C ASN A 218 21.26 -5.15 -8.55
N ILE A 219 21.03 -6.25 -7.84
CA ILE A 219 19.86 -6.47 -6.97
C ILE A 219 20.39 -6.82 -5.58
N ILE A 220 19.92 -6.10 -4.58
CA ILE A 220 20.33 -6.27 -3.19
C ILE A 220 19.21 -7.00 -2.44
N HIS A 221 19.44 -8.28 -2.16
CA HIS A 221 18.48 -9.12 -1.46
C HIS A 221 18.67 -9.00 0.06
N LEU A 222 17.63 -8.58 0.78
CA LEU A 222 17.57 -8.65 2.23
C LEU A 222 16.93 -9.98 2.63
N VAL A 223 17.74 -10.90 3.16
CA VAL A 223 17.38 -12.32 3.35
C VAL A 223 17.31 -12.65 4.83
N LEU A 224 16.15 -13.16 5.30
CA LEU A 224 16.04 -13.78 6.62
C LEU A 224 16.60 -15.21 6.59
N ALA A 225 17.54 -15.48 7.49
CA ALA A 225 18.12 -16.82 7.64
C ALA A 225 18.43 -17.13 9.10
N ARG A 226 18.59 -18.42 9.39
CA ARG A 226 19.09 -18.91 10.67
C ARG A 226 20.60 -18.99 10.64
N THR A 227 21.21 -18.94 11.81
CA THR A 227 22.63 -19.21 11.99
C THR A 227 22.82 -20.54 12.75
N PRO A 228 24.00 -21.17 12.71
CA PRO A 228 24.28 -22.34 13.52
C PRO A 228 23.97 -22.08 15.00
N ASN A 229 23.26 -23.03 15.63
CA ASN A 229 22.87 -22.97 17.05
C ASN A 229 21.90 -21.83 17.41
N ALA A 230 21.24 -21.19 16.44
CA ALA A 230 20.19 -20.19 16.70
C ALA A 230 18.97 -20.81 17.40
N SER A 231 18.31 -20.02 18.25
CA SER A 231 17.07 -20.44 18.93
C SER A 231 15.98 -20.79 17.90
N PRO A 232 15.09 -21.75 18.19
CA PRO A 232 13.93 -22.02 17.36
C PRO A 232 12.97 -20.82 17.31
N GLY A 233 12.07 -20.82 16.31
CA GLY A 233 11.11 -19.73 16.13
C GLY A 233 11.74 -18.47 15.57
N THR A 234 11.00 -17.36 15.61
CA THR A 234 11.42 -16.08 15.03
C THR A 234 12.58 -15.40 15.75
N LYS A 235 12.82 -15.76 17.03
CA LYS A 235 13.92 -15.20 17.84
C LYS A 235 15.31 -15.66 17.37
N GLY A 236 15.41 -16.70 16.56
CA GLY A 236 16.68 -17.19 16.01
C GLY A 236 16.97 -16.70 14.59
N LEU A 237 16.20 -15.76 14.06
CA LEU A 237 16.39 -15.23 12.71
C LEU A 237 17.31 -14.01 12.71
N SER A 238 18.21 -13.98 11.74
CA SER A 238 19.10 -12.86 11.43
C SER A 238 18.84 -12.35 10.03
N LEU A 239 19.17 -11.08 9.76
CA LEU A 239 19.01 -10.46 8.45
C LEU A 239 20.35 -10.38 7.74
N PHE A 240 20.38 -10.76 6.47
CA PHE A 240 21.57 -10.73 5.63
C PHE A 240 21.32 -9.93 4.36
N LEU A 241 22.29 -9.08 4.01
CA LEU A 241 22.39 -8.44 2.71
C LEU A 241 23.15 -9.40 1.78
N VAL A 242 22.51 -9.82 0.70
CA VAL A 242 23.06 -10.75 -0.29
C VAL A 242 22.92 -10.12 -1.67
N PRO A 243 23.99 -9.53 -2.24
CA PRO A 243 23.92 -8.88 -3.54
C PRO A 243 23.95 -9.88 -4.69
N LYS A 244 23.27 -9.59 -5.80
CA LYS A 244 23.36 -10.39 -7.05
C LYS A 244 24.78 -10.42 -7.63
N PHE A 245 25.47 -9.28 -7.62
CA PHE A 245 26.90 -9.17 -7.87
C PHE A 245 27.56 -8.66 -6.60
N VAL A 246 28.62 -9.34 -6.15
CA VAL A 246 29.39 -8.92 -4.97
C VAL A 246 29.96 -7.54 -5.23
N VAL A 247 29.89 -6.66 -4.24
CA VAL A 247 30.39 -5.28 -4.36
C VAL A 247 31.77 -5.22 -3.73
N GLU A 248 32.74 -4.75 -4.50
CA GLU A 248 34.12 -4.55 -4.06
C GLU A 248 34.21 -3.33 -3.12
N ALA A 249 35.26 -3.25 -2.31
CA ALA A 249 35.44 -2.16 -1.35
C ALA A 249 35.45 -0.74 -1.99
N ASN A 250 35.75 -0.64 -3.28
CA ASN A 250 35.71 0.61 -4.05
C ASN A 250 34.32 0.91 -4.66
N GLY A 251 33.31 0.09 -4.38
CA GLY A 251 31.94 0.24 -4.88
C GLY A 251 31.70 -0.29 -6.30
N THR A 252 32.69 -0.93 -6.93
CA THR A 252 32.51 -1.56 -8.25
C THR A 252 31.88 -2.95 -8.13
N LEU A 253 31.20 -3.39 -9.19
CA LEU A 253 30.64 -4.74 -9.25
C LEU A 253 31.77 -5.76 -9.48
N GLY A 254 31.84 -6.74 -8.58
CA GLY A 254 32.72 -7.89 -8.66
C GLY A 254 32.04 -9.09 -9.32
N MET A 255 32.35 -10.29 -8.84
CA MET A 255 31.83 -11.54 -9.40
C MET A 255 30.32 -11.69 -9.14
N ARG A 256 29.62 -12.38 -10.06
CA ARG A 256 28.25 -12.83 -9.83
C ARG A 256 28.21 -13.74 -8.61
N ASN A 257 27.31 -13.44 -7.70
CA ASN A 257 27.14 -14.22 -6.49
C ASN A 257 26.41 -15.57 -6.79
N SER A 258 26.55 -16.53 -5.89
CA SER A 258 25.98 -17.88 -6.02
C SER A 258 24.49 -17.89 -5.63
N LEU A 259 23.70 -17.11 -6.35
CA LEU A 259 22.24 -17.06 -6.24
C LEU A 259 21.60 -16.95 -7.62
N ARG A 260 20.38 -17.46 -7.76
CA ARG A 260 19.65 -17.43 -9.03
C ARG A 260 18.15 -17.54 -8.83
N ALA A 261 17.38 -17.00 -9.76
CA ALA A 261 15.99 -17.39 -9.92
C ALA A 261 15.94 -18.77 -10.57
N VAL A 262 15.16 -19.70 -10.02
CA VAL A 262 14.97 -21.04 -10.60
C VAL A 262 13.64 -21.16 -11.33
N SER A 263 12.71 -20.24 -11.07
CA SER A 263 11.45 -20.07 -11.80
C SER A 263 10.82 -18.72 -11.46
N ILE A 264 9.80 -18.36 -12.22
CA ILE A 264 8.84 -17.30 -11.88
C ILE A 264 7.44 -17.88 -11.80
N GLU A 265 6.58 -17.26 -10.98
CA GLU A 265 5.21 -17.69 -10.79
C GLU A 265 4.30 -17.22 -11.94
N HIS A 266 3.39 -18.09 -12.38
CA HIS A 266 2.29 -17.74 -13.28
C HIS A 266 1.09 -17.29 -12.44
N LYS A 267 0.72 -16.02 -12.54
CA LYS A 267 -0.17 -15.34 -11.58
C LYS A 267 -1.50 -14.91 -12.20
N LEU A 268 -2.47 -14.59 -11.34
CA LEU A 268 -3.76 -14.01 -11.71
C LEU A 268 -3.61 -12.60 -12.31
N GLY A 269 -2.74 -11.78 -11.74
CA GLY A 269 -2.51 -10.38 -12.12
C GLY A 269 -1.07 -9.95 -11.85
N ILE A 270 -0.80 -8.65 -12.01
CA ILE A 270 0.54 -8.06 -11.93
C ILE A 270 1.58 -8.84 -12.75
N ASN A 271 1.18 -9.25 -13.95
CA ASN A 271 1.92 -10.21 -14.78
C ASN A 271 3.28 -9.67 -15.24
N GLY A 272 3.41 -8.36 -15.40
CA GLY A 272 4.67 -7.70 -15.71
C GLY A 272 5.66 -7.65 -14.54
N SER A 273 5.21 -7.89 -13.28
CA SER A 273 6.08 -7.99 -12.11
C SER A 273 6.54 -9.43 -11.94
N PRO A 274 7.84 -9.77 -12.11
CA PRO A 274 8.30 -11.12 -11.90
C PRO A 274 8.25 -11.46 -10.40
N THR A 275 7.63 -12.59 -10.09
CA THR A 275 7.58 -13.17 -8.74
C THR A 275 8.42 -14.44 -8.76
N CYS A 276 9.61 -14.38 -8.18
CA CYS A 276 10.64 -15.39 -8.36
C CYS A 276 10.65 -16.43 -7.24
N VAL A 277 11.05 -17.64 -7.60
CA VAL A 277 11.63 -18.62 -6.67
C VAL A 277 13.13 -18.44 -6.72
N MET A 278 13.74 -18.03 -5.59
CA MET A 278 15.16 -17.71 -5.50
C MET A 278 15.90 -18.85 -4.78
N GLU A 279 16.95 -19.36 -5.40
CA GLU A 279 17.89 -20.31 -4.80
C GLU A 279 19.17 -19.57 -4.39
N PHE A 280 19.58 -19.77 -3.15
CA PHE A 280 20.86 -19.32 -2.59
C PHE A 280 21.69 -20.59 -2.35
N ASP A 281 22.85 -20.69 -3.01
CA ASP A 281 23.76 -21.83 -2.97
C ASP A 281 25.13 -21.38 -2.44
N GLU A 282 25.27 -21.34 -1.12
CA GLU A 282 26.44 -20.75 -0.46
C GLU A 282 26.72 -19.30 -0.89
N ALA A 283 25.68 -18.53 -1.15
CA ALA A 283 25.79 -17.16 -1.59
C ALA A 283 26.48 -16.29 -0.55
N THR A 284 27.40 -15.44 -0.97
CA THR A 284 28.09 -14.48 -0.09
C THR A 284 27.10 -13.45 0.42
N GLY A 285 26.98 -13.34 1.76
CA GLY A 285 26.11 -12.41 2.44
C GLY A 285 26.83 -11.66 3.56
N PHE A 286 26.21 -10.57 4.01
CA PHE A 286 26.71 -9.70 5.06
C PHE A 286 25.61 -9.50 6.11
N LEU A 287 25.94 -9.69 7.38
CA LEU A 287 24.97 -9.51 8.48
C LEU A 287 24.52 -8.05 8.55
N VAL A 288 23.21 -7.84 8.64
CA VAL A 288 22.58 -6.52 8.83
C VAL A 288 21.99 -6.46 10.24
N GLY A 289 22.45 -5.49 11.02
CA GLY A 289 22.06 -5.35 12.42
C GLY A 289 22.62 -6.46 13.33
N PRO A 290 22.05 -6.65 14.52
CA PRO A 290 22.56 -7.64 15.47
C PRO A 290 22.19 -9.08 15.08
N LEU A 291 23.05 -10.02 15.45
CA LEU A 291 22.76 -11.46 15.34
C LEU A 291 21.48 -11.79 16.12
N ASN A 292 20.60 -12.61 15.52
CA ASN A 292 19.25 -12.93 16.03
C ASN A 292 18.30 -11.72 16.15
N GLY A 293 18.67 -10.58 15.59
CA GLY A 293 17.84 -9.37 15.49
C GLY A 293 17.09 -9.23 14.16
N GLY A 294 17.15 -10.25 13.30
CA GLY A 294 16.66 -10.17 11.92
C GLY A 294 15.17 -9.83 11.80
N MET A 295 14.33 -10.34 12.71
CA MET A 295 12.91 -9.97 12.71
C MET A 295 12.70 -8.49 12.98
N LYS A 296 13.42 -7.90 13.95
CA LYS A 296 13.29 -6.47 14.27
C LYS A 296 13.72 -5.60 13.09
N ALA A 297 14.84 -5.95 12.45
CA ALA A 297 15.33 -5.26 11.27
C ALA A 297 14.37 -5.41 10.07
N MET A 298 13.82 -6.60 9.86
CA MET A 298 12.86 -6.85 8.80
C MET A 298 11.50 -6.16 9.05
N PHE A 299 11.08 -6.01 10.32
CA PHE A 299 9.84 -5.27 10.64
C PHE A 299 9.91 -3.79 10.23
N THR A 300 11.08 -3.18 10.24
CA THR A 300 11.26 -1.83 9.70
C THR A 300 10.81 -1.77 8.24
N MET A 301 11.31 -2.69 7.42
CA MET A 301 10.93 -2.82 6.02
C MET A 301 9.44 -3.20 5.85
N MET A 302 8.96 -4.17 6.64
CA MET A 302 7.58 -4.65 6.55
C MET A 302 6.53 -3.60 6.94
N ASN A 303 6.77 -2.76 7.95
CA ASN A 303 5.82 -1.73 8.36
C ASN A 303 5.66 -0.66 7.27
N ASN A 304 6.76 -0.28 6.61
CA ASN A 304 6.72 0.60 5.46
C ASN A 304 6.02 -0.05 4.27
N ALA A 305 6.35 -1.31 3.98
CA ALA A 305 5.68 -2.08 2.95
C ALA A 305 4.16 -2.16 3.20
N ARG A 306 3.69 -2.30 4.44
CA ARG A 306 2.25 -2.37 4.77
C ARG A 306 1.50 -1.09 4.40
N LEU A 307 2.07 0.10 4.68
CA LEU A 307 1.45 1.37 4.26
C LEU A 307 1.49 1.52 2.73
N ALA A 308 2.60 1.17 2.10
CA ALA A 308 2.73 1.17 0.64
C ALA A 308 1.75 0.21 -0.04
N ILE A 309 1.57 -1.01 0.51
CA ILE A 309 0.56 -1.97 0.04
C ILE A 309 -0.87 -1.45 0.29
N GLY A 310 -1.10 -0.81 1.44
CA GLY A 310 -2.37 -0.12 1.69
C GLY A 310 -2.71 0.89 0.60
N LEU A 311 -1.70 1.62 0.12
CA LEU A 311 -1.81 2.62 -0.94
C LEU A 311 -2.18 2.02 -2.31
N GLU A 312 -1.82 0.77 -2.58
CA GLU A 312 -2.18 0.09 -3.83
C GLU A 312 -3.70 -0.05 -4.01
N GLY A 313 -4.44 -0.18 -2.89
CA GLY A 313 -5.90 -0.22 -2.90
C GLY A 313 -6.51 1.01 -3.56
N PRO A 314 -6.34 2.23 -3.01
CA PRO A 314 -6.85 3.45 -3.62
C PRO A 314 -6.21 3.76 -4.97
N ALA A 315 -4.94 3.41 -5.21
CA ALA A 315 -4.29 3.63 -6.49
C ALA A 315 -4.98 2.86 -7.63
N VAL A 316 -5.26 1.58 -7.43
CA VAL A 316 -6.00 0.77 -8.43
C VAL A 316 -7.47 1.19 -8.51
N ALA A 317 -8.10 1.54 -7.38
CA ALA A 317 -9.47 2.03 -7.35
C ALA A 317 -9.63 3.34 -8.12
N GLU A 318 -8.68 4.27 -8.02
CA GLU A 318 -8.64 5.51 -8.80
C GLU A 318 -8.59 5.20 -10.31
N ARG A 319 -7.69 4.31 -10.71
CA ARG A 319 -7.59 3.90 -12.12
C ARG A 319 -8.87 3.23 -12.61
N ALA A 320 -9.46 2.36 -11.81
CA ALA A 320 -10.72 1.68 -12.12
C ALA A 320 -11.89 2.68 -12.22
N TYR A 321 -11.93 3.68 -11.33
CA TYR A 321 -12.90 4.77 -11.36
C TYR A 321 -12.85 5.56 -12.65
N GLN A 322 -11.66 5.98 -13.08
CA GLN A 322 -11.47 6.73 -14.32
C GLN A 322 -11.96 5.94 -15.54
N HIS A 323 -11.66 4.63 -15.61
CA HIS A 323 -12.16 3.77 -16.66
C HIS A 323 -13.69 3.67 -16.62
N ALA A 324 -14.28 3.41 -15.43
CA ALA A 324 -15.73 3.26 -15.27
C ALA A 324 -16.47 4.57 -15.61
N LEU A 325 -15.94 5.71 -15.16
CA LEU A 325 -16.53 7.02 -15.44
C LEU A 325 -16.50 7.34 -16.94
N ALA A 326 -15.36 7.13 -17.61
CA ALA A 326 -15.23 7.36 -19.03
C ALA A 326 -16.20 6.49 -19.84
N TYR A 327 -16.33 5.21 -19.48
CA TYR A 327 -17.29 4.31 -20.10
C TYR A 327 -18.74 4.77 -19.84
N ALA A 328 -19.09 5.11 -18.61
CA ALA A 328 -20.43 5.53 -18.24
C ALA A 328 -20.86 6.86 -18.88
N THR A 329 -19.90 7.73 -19.22
CA THR A 329 -20.14 9.01 -19.91
C THR A 329 -20.22 8.90 -21.43
N SER A 330 -19.92 7.74 -22.00
CA SER A 330 -19.97 7.49 -23.45
C SER A 330 -20.99 6.43 -23.84
N ARG A 331 -21.29 5.47 -22.97
CA ARG A 331 -22.20 4.36 -23.24
C ARG A 331 -23.66 4.78 -23.07
N GLU A 332 -24.46 4.59 -24.11
CA GLU A 332 -25.91 4.78 -24.10
C GLU A 332 -26.61 3.43 -23.92
N GLN A 333 -27.55 3.33 -22.97
CA GLN A 333 -28.38 2.16 -22.77
C GLN A 333 -29.62 2.47 -21.91
N GLY A 334 -30.79 2.03 -22.36
CA GLY A 334 -32.04 2.23 -21.62
C GLY A 334 -32.51 3.68 -21.59
N ARG A 335 -33.43 3.99 -20.69
CA ARG A 335 -33.94 5.34 -20.43
C ARG A 335 -33.94 5.58 -18.92
N ALA A 336 -33.21 6.58 -18.46
CA ALA A 336 -33.20 6.94 -17.06
C ALA A 336 -34.56 7.55 -16.65
N SER A 337 -35.10 7.11 -15.52
CA SER A 337 -36.42 7.55 -15.05
C SER A 337 -36.49 9.05 -14.71
N ALA A 338 -35.36 9.65 -14.37
CA ALA A 338 -35.24 11.08 -14.07
C ALA A 338 -35.31 11.97 -15.34
N THR A 339 -34.90 11.42 -16.49
CA THR A 339 -34.97 12.14 -17.77
C THR A 339 -36.32 11.87 -18.40
N LYS A 340 -37.17 12.88 -18.52
CA LYS A 340 -38.44 12.78 -19.25
C LYS A 340 -38.24 12.71 -20.77
N SER A 341 -37.01 12.49 -21.24
CA SER A 341 -36.66 12.39 -22.67
C SER A 341 -37.06 11.04 -23.23
N PRO A 342 -37.61 10.97 -24.49
CA PRO A 342 -37.82 9.72 -25.17
C PRO A 342 -36.53 9.09 -25.72
N ALA A 343 -35.40 9.83 -25.67
CA ALA A 343 -34.09 9.37 -26.14
C ALA A 343 -33.48 8.31 -25.20
N VAL A 344 -32.56 7.50 -25.71
CA VAL A 344 -31.73 6.61 -24.93
C VAL A 344 -30.79 7.47 -24.05
N SER A 345 -30.62 7.08 -22.81
CA SER A 345 -29.79 7.79 -21.83
C SER A 345 -28.37 7.27 -21.79
N LEU A 346 -27.40 8.12 -21.43
CA LEU A 346 -26.09 7.69 -20.98
C LEU A 346 -26.23 6.86 -19.70
N ILE A 347 -25.46 5.79 -19.58
CA ILE A 347 -25.63 4.90 -18.40
C ILE A 347 -25.33 5.62 -17.08
N LYS A 348 -24.49 6.67 -17.06
CA LYS A 348 -24.26 7.51 -15.89
C LYS A 348 -25.51 8.20 -15.34
N GLU A 349 -26.58 8.28 -16.11
CA GLU A 349 -27.84 8.90 -15.69
C GLU A 349 -28.74 7.95 -14.88
N HIS A 350 -28.41 6.65 -14.88
CA HIS A 350 -29.14 5.66 -14.09
C HIS A 350 -28.72 5.71 -12.61
N PRO A 351 -29.66 5.74 -11.66
CA PRO A 351 -29.34 5.90 -10.23
C PRO A 351 -28.38 4.85 -9.66
N ASP A 352 -28.49 3.58 -10.07
CA ASP A 352 -27.59 2.54 -9.60
C ASP A 352 -26.15 2.69 -10.14
N VAL A 353 -25.99 3.17 -11.39
CA VAL A 353 -24.68 3.49 -11.94
C VAL A 353 -24.07 4.69 -11.22
N GLN A 354 -24.87 5.71 -10.91
CA GLN A 354 -24.44 6.85 -10.08
C GLN A 354 -23.98 6.39 -8.70
N ARG A 355 -24.76 5.54 -8.03
CA ARG A 355 -24.39 4.96 -6.74
C ARG A 355 -23.05 4.22 -6.83
N MET A 356 -22.86 3.35 -7.83
CA MET A 356 -21.61 2.62 -8.04
C MET A 356 -20.41 3.57 -8.23
N LEU A 357 -20.53 4.56 -9.10
CA LEU A 357 -19.45 5.55 -9.35
C LEU A 357 -19.13 6.35 -8.10
N LEU A 358 -20.14 6.81 -7.36
CA LEU A 358 -19.94 7.54 -6.09
C LEU A 358 -19.30 6.64 -5.02
N THR A 359 -19.71 5.37 -4.91
CA THR A 359 -19.11 4.43 -3.96
C THR A 359 -17.63 4.22 -4.28
N ILE A 360 -17.26 4.01 -5.54
CA ILE A 360 -15.85 3.86 -5.96
C ILE A 360 -15.08 5.12 -5.61
N SER A 361 -15.57 6.30 -6.03
CA SER A 361 -14.91 7.59 -5.79
C SER A 361 -14.70 7.88 -4.30
N THR A 362 -15.77 7.81 -3.50
CA THR A 362 -15.71 8.18 -2.08
C THR A 362 -14.87 7.21 -1.25
N THR A 363 -14.92 5.89 -1.56
CA THR A 363 -14.04 4.91 -0.89
C THR A 363 -12.58 5.08 -1.28
N THR A 364 -12.28 5.47 -2.54
CA THR A 364 -10.93 5.81 -2.99
C THR A 364 -10.38 7.01 -2.22
N GLN A 365 -11.18 8.10 -2.11
CA GLN A 365 -10.78 9.28 -1.34
C GLN A 365 -10.55 8.95 0.14
N ALA A 366 -11.46 8.20 0.77
CA ALA A 366 -11.34 7.81 2.17
C ALA A 366 -10.08 6.96 2.44
N ALA A 367 -9.76 6.02 1.54
CA ALA A 367 -8.54 5.22 1.64
C ALA A 367 -7.27 6.07 1.49
N ARG A 368 -7.24 6.99 0.54
CA ARG A 368 -6.15 7.98 0.36
C ARG A 368 -5.91 8.77 1.63
N LEU A 369 -6.97 9.34 2.21
CA LEU A 369 -6.90 10.11 3.45
C LEU A 369 -6.34 9.30 4.62
N LEU A 370 -6.80 8.05 4.79
CA LEU A 370 -6.32 7.16 5.85
C LEU A 370 -4.82 6.86 5.71
N ILE A 371 -4.36 6.54 4.50
CA ILE A 371 -2.94 6.26 4.25
C ILE A 371 -2.09 7.50 4.47
N TYR A 372 -2.48 8.66 3.92
CA TYR A 372 -1.72 9.90 4.05
C TYR A 372 -1.64 10.35 5.50
N ARG A 373 -2.73 10.24 6.27
CA ARG A 373 -2.73 10.52 7.71
C ARG A 373 -1.76 9.61 8.47
N ALA A 374 -1.74 8.31 8.17
CA ALA A 374 -0.81 7.37 8.81
C ALA A 374 0.66 7.68 8.45
N VAL A 375 0.94 8.07 7.20
CA VAL A 375 2.29 8.45 6.76
C VAL A 375 2.72 9.80 7.36
N ALA A 376 1.82 10.78 7.49
CA ALA A 376 2.13 12.04 8.18
C ALA A 376 2.54 11.79 9.64
N HIS A 377 1.81 10.95 10.38
CA HIS A 377 2.22 10.54 11.73
C HIS A 377 3.59 9.85 11.73
N LYS A 378 3.90 9.03 10.72
CA LYS A 378 5.23 8.38 10.58
C LYS A 378 6.33 9.43 10.42
N ASP A 379 6.15 10.42 9.55
CA ASP A 379 7.14 11.49 9.36
C ASP A 379 7.36 12.28 10.66
N LEU A 380 6.28 12.65 11.36
CA LEU A 380 6.36 13.33 12.66
C LEU A 380 7.08 12.46 13.71
N ALA A 381 6.76 11.16 13.79
CA ALA A 381 7.43 10.25 14.71
C ALA A 381 8.93 10.12 14.44
N HIS A 382 9.36 10.26 13.19
CA HIS A 382 10.77 10.19 12.82
C HIS A 382 11.54 11.49 13.06
N GLN A 383 10.91 12.64 12.86
CA GLN A 383 11.58 13.95 12.87
C GLN A 383 11.52 14.67 14.20
N LEU A 384 10.47 14.43 14.98
CA LEU A 384 10.35 15.06 16.31
C LEU A 384 11.42 14.55 17.26
N PRO A 385 11.92 15.42 18.18
CA PRO A 385 12.83 15.00 19.24
C PRO A 385 12.17 13.96 20.16
N GLU A 386 13.00 13.17 20.84
CA GLU A 386 12.50 12.20 21.84
C GLU A 386 11.63 12.91 22.90
N GLY A 387 10.44 12.35 23.14
CA GLY A 387 9.48 12.89 24.09
C GLY A 387 8.05 12.45 23.83
N PRO A 388 7.10 12.92 24.65
CA PRO A 388 5.70 12.47 24.58
C PRO A 388 5.01 12.71 23.22
N LEU A 389 5.36 13.80 22.52
CA LEU A 389 4.75 14.10 21.23
C LEU A 389 5.21 13.12 20.16
N ARG A 390 6.52 12.80 20.10
CA ARG A 390 7.06 11.77 19.21
C ARG A 390 6.43 10.40 19.50
N GLU A 391 6.31 10.04 20.78
CA GLU A 391 5.69 8.79 21.21
C GLU A 391 4.22 8.73 20.77
N HIS A 392 3.46 9.80 20.95
CA HIS A 392 2.09 9.91 20.46
C HIS A 392 1.96 9.61 18.97
N HIS A 393 2.80 10.23 18.12
CA HIS A 393 2.75 9.98 16.69
C HIS A 393 3.15 8.54 16.32
N GLN A 394 4.15 7.97 17.02
CA GLN A 394 4.52 6.57 16.83
C GLN A 394 3.37 5.61 17.18
N GLU A 395 2.67 5.86 18.27
CA GLU A 395 1.49 5.07 18.67
C GLU A 395 0.35 5.18 17.66
N ARG A 396 0.14 6.37 17.06
CA ARG A 396 -0.83 6.56 15.97
C ARG A 396 -0.47 5.76 14.72
N VAL A 397 0.78 5.82 14.27
CA VAL A 397 1.27 4.98 13.16
C VAL A 397 1.03 3.51 13.45
N ASP A 398 1.42 3.08 14.64
CA ASP A 398 1.30 1.68 15.06
C ASP A 398 -0.15 1.20 15.03
N LEU A 399 -1.08 2.00 15.54
CA LEU A 399 -2.51 1.68 15.58
C LEU A 399 -3.13 1.69 14.17
N LEU A 400 -2.80 2.68 13.33
CA LEU A 400 -3.43 2.87 12.04
C LEU A 400 -2.88 1.94 10.95
N THR A 401 -1.61 1.52 11.01
CA THR A 401 -0.97 0.70 9.96
C THR A 401 -1.75 -0.56 9.59
N PRO A 402 -2.19 -1.45 10.52
CA PRO A 402 -2.96 -2.63 10.17
C PRO A 402 -4.34 -2.28 9.58
N VAL A 403 -4.97 -1.21 10.04
CA VAL A 403 -6.25 -0.72 9.51
C VAL A 403 -6.06 -0.17 8.10
N ALA A 404 -5.06 0.69 7.92
CA ALA A 404 -4.73 1.31 6.64
C ALA A 404 -4.44 0.26 5.55
N LYS A 405 -3.61 -0.76 5.87
CA LYS A 405 -3.30 -1.85 4.94
C LYS A 405 -4.55 -2.63 4.55
N SER A 406 -5.32 -3.10 5.52
CA SER A 406 -6.39 -4.05 5.24
C SER A 406 -7.65 -3.39 4.71
N TRP A 407 -8.09 -2.29 5.33
CA TRP A 407 -9.29 -1.60 4.89
C TRP A 407 -9.14 -1.07 3.46
N SER A 408 -8.03 -0.41 3.17
CA SER A 408 -7.79 0.18 1.85
C SER A 408 -7.68 -0.86 0.75
N THR A 409 -7.04 -2.00 1.01
CA THR A 409 -6.92 -3.08 0.01
C THR A 409 -8.25 -3.81 -0.21
N ASP A 410 -9.05 -4.07 0.83
CA ASP A 410 -10.38 -4.65 0.68
C ASP A 410 -11.31 -3.72 -0.09
N ARG A 411 -11.30 -2.41 0.22
CA ARG A 411 -12.07 -1.41 -0.54
C ARG A 411 -11.59 -1.27 -1.99
N GLY A 412 -10.28 -1.39 -2.23
CA GLY A 412 -9.72 -1.39 -3.59
C GLY A 412 -10.24 -2.56 -4.43
N ILE A 413 -10.34 -3.75 -3.85
CA ILE A 413 -10.92 -4.94 -4.50
C ILE A 413 -12.41 -4.72 -4.82
N ASP A 414 -13.18 -4.24 -3.85
CA ASP A 414 -14.60 -3.95 -4.02
C ASP A 414 -14.81 -2.89 -5.13
N ALA A 415 -14.00 -1.82 -5.13
CA ALA A 415 -14.04 -0.76 -6.13
C ALA A 415 -13.74 -1.28 -7.55
N ALA A 416 -12.69 -2.09 -7.71
CA ALA A 416 -12.34 -2.67 -9.01
C ALA A 416 -13.43 -3.63 -9.53
N SER A 417 -14.02 -4.44 -8.65
CA SER A 417 -15.15 -5.30 -8.99
C SER A 417 -16.40 -4.49 -9.40
N MET A 418 -16.68 -3.42 -8.66
CA MET A 418 -17.80 -2.52 -8.98
C MET A 418 -17.58 -1.76 -10.29
N ALA A 419 -16.35 -1.35 -10.59
CA ALA A 419 -16.00 -0.73 -11.86
C ALA A 419 -16.25 -1.68 -13.04
N MET A 420 -15.94 -2.98 -12.93
CA MET A 420 -16.31 -3.98 -13.92
C MET A 420 -17.82 -4.07 -14.10
N GLN A 421 -18.60 -3.98 -13.00
CA GLN A 421 -20.06 -4.01 -13.05
C GLN A 421 -20.64 -2.83 -13.84
N VAL A 422 -20.03 -1.62 -13.74
CA VAL A 422 -20.43 -0.45 -14.55
C VAL A 422 -20.31 -0.71 -16.04
N PHE A 423 -19.33 -1.50 -16.49
CA PHE A 423 -19.16 -1.90 -17.89
C PHE A 423 -20.21 -2.92 -18.35
N GLY A 424 -20.96 -3.55 -17.44
CA GLY A 424 -21.87 -4.64 -17.79
C GLY A 424 -21.13 -5.81 -18.44
N GLY A 425 -21.70 -6.43 -19.48
CA GLY A 425 -21.07 -7.55 -20.19
C GLY A 425 -19.66 -7.24 -20.75
N MET A 426 -19.41 -6.00 -21.13
CA MET A 426 -18.08 -5.55 -21.59
C MET A 426 -17.03 -5.57 -20.47
N GLY A 427 -17.42 -5.49 -19.20
CA GLY A 427 -16.51 -5.61 -18.06
C GLY A 427 -15.87 -7.00 -17.92
N TYR A 428 -16.45 -8.02 -18.54
CA TYR A 428 -15.93 -9.40 -18.56
C TYR A 428 -15.02 -9.69 -19.77
N ILE A 429 -14.82 -8.70 -20.64
CA ILE A 429 -14.00 -8.80 -21.85
C ILE A 429 -12.63 -8.19 -21.58
N GLU A 430 -11.58 -8.98 -21.73
CA GLU A 430 -10.18 -8.59 -21.40
C GLU A 430 -9.70 -7.36 -22.17
N GLU A 431 -10.12 -7.20 -23.42
CA GLU A 431 -9.71 -6.10 -24.32
C GLU A 431 -10.10 -4.72 -23.80
N THR A 432 -11.11 -4.64 -22.92
CA THR A 432 -11.49 -3.37 -22.27
C THR A 432 -10.48 -2.86 -21.25
N GLY A 433 -9.62 -3.75 -20.74
CA GLY A 433 -8.62 -3.45 -19.73
C GLY A 433 -9.18 -3.27 -18.31
N ILE A 434 -10.51 -3.25 -18.11
CA ILE A 434 -11.09 -3.07 -16.77
C ILE A 434 -10.89 -4.32 -15.89
N ALA A 435 -10.95 -5.52 -16.47
CA ALA A 435 -10.75 -6.78 -15.76
C ALA A 435 -9.34 -6.87 -15.14
N GLN A 436 -8.32 -6.30 -15.78
CA GLN A 436 -6.96 -6.21 -15.24
C GLN A 436 -6.95 -5.55 -13.85
N ARG A 437 -7.74 -4.49 -13.62
CA ARG A 437 -7.77 -3.79 -12.32
C ARG A 437 -8.14 -4.73 -11.18
N LEU A 438 -9.16 -5.58 -11.38
CA LEU A 438 -9.54 -6.57 -10.38
C LEU A 438 -8.49 -7.67 -10.21
N ARG A 439 -7.89 -8.15 -11.30
CA ARG A 439 -6.85 -9.17 -11.25
C ARG A 439 -5.61 -8.66 -10.50
N ASP A 440 -5.18 -7.44 -10.78
CA ASP A 440 -3.99 -6.85 -10.18
C ASP A 440 -4.19 -6.52 -8.70
N VAL A 441 -5.30 -5.89 -8.32
CA VAL A 441 -5.52 -5.51 -6.91
C VAL A 441 -5.77 -6.71 -5.99
N ARG A 442 -6.17 -7.87 -6.53
CA ARG A 442 -6.55 -9.02 -5.69
C ARG A 442 -5.43 -9.52 -4.78
N ILE A 443 -4.17 -9.37 -5.16
CA ILE A 443 -3.02 -9.79 -4.35
C ILE A 443 -2.85 -8.95 -3.09
N THR A 444 -3.29 -7.69 -3.11
CA THR A 444 -3.00 -6.71 -2.06
C THR A 444 -3.56 -7.10 -0.68
N SER A 445 -4.65 -7.87 -0.65
CA SER A 445 -5.21 -8.42 0.61
C SER A 445 -4.52 -9.70 1.10
N ILE A 446 -3.59 -10.25 0.32
CA ILE A 446 -2.93 -11.55 0.58
C ILE A 446 -1.50 -11.37 1.07
N TYR A 447 -0.66 -10.63 0.33
CA TYR A 447 0.77 -10.51 0.64
C TYR A 447 1.06 -9.46 1.74
N GLU A 448 2.30 -9.43 2.22
CA GLU A 448 2.81 -8.58 3.32
C GLU A 448 1.98 -8.71 4.62
N GLY A 449 1.55 -9.93 4.89
CA GLY A 449 0.60 -10.28 5.93
C GLY A 449 -0.84 -10.13 5.45
N THR A 450 -1.56 -11.25 5.39
CA THR A 450 -2.97 -11.24 4.95
C THR A 450 -3.80 -10.26 5.78
N ASN A 451 -4.92 -9.78 5.22
CA ASN A 451 -5.80 -8.87 5.96
C ASN A 451 -6.32 -9.48 7.27
N GLY A 452 -6.47 -10.82 7.35
CA GLY A 452 -6.73 -11.51 8.62
C GLY A 452 -5.58 -11.36 9.64
N ILE A 453 -4.32 -11.44 9.19
CA ILE A 453 -3.15 -11.19 10.06
C ILE A 453 -3.11 -9.74 10.52
N GLN A 454 -3.52 -8.77 9.70
CA GLN A 454 -3.64 -7.37 10.13
C GLN A 454 -4.73 -7.21 11.21
N GLY A 455 -5.87 -7.91 11.08
CA GLY A 455 -6.91 -7.93 12.12
C GLY A 455 -6.39 -8.50 13.44
N ILE A 456 -5.60 -9.56 13.39
CA ILE A 456 -4.94 -10.13 14.57
C ILE A 456 -3.92 -9.15 15.15
N ASP A 457 -3.11 -8.50 14.31
CA ASP A 457 -2.11 -7.51 14.76
C ASP A 457 -2.80 -6.32 15.46
N LEU A 458 -3.90 -5.81 14.88
CA LEU A 458 -4.71 -4.77 15.51
C LEU A 458 -5.23 -5.22 16.88
N ALA A 459 -5.95 -6.35 16.94
CA ALA A 459 -6.63 -6.78 18.15
C ALA A 459 -5.68 -7.20 19.28
N PHE A 460 -4.59 -7.92 18.97
CA PHE A 460 -3.73 -8.55 19.97
C PHE A 460 -2.45 -7.77 20.30
N ARG A 461 -2.01 -6.85 19.44
CA ARG A 461 -0.76 -6.13 19.65
C ARG A 461 -0.94 -4.62 19.75
N LYS A 462 -1.83 -4.03 18.95
CA LYS A 462 -1.99 -2.57 18.90
C LYS A 462 -3.04 -2.08 19.89
N LEU A 463 -4.19 -2.73 19.91
CA LEU A 463 -5.29 -2.36 20.79
C LEU A 463 -4.95 -2.44 22.29
N PRO A 464 -4.22 -3.46 22.81
CA PRO A 464 -3.86 -3.54 24.22
C PRO A 464 -2.82 -2.50 24.68
N GLN A 465 -2.22 -1.72 23.79
CA GLN A 465 -1.25 -0.68 24.19
C GLN A 465 -1.89 0.31 25.17
N LYS A 466 -1.21 0.59 26.28
CA LYS A 466 -1.70 1.45 27.37
C LYS A 466 -3.13 1.06 27.83
N ASP A 467 -3.42 -0.23 27.90
CA ASP A 467 -4.73 -0.79 28.26
C ASP A 467 -5.89 -0.27 27.36
N GLY A 468 -5.62 -0.11 26.06
CA GLY A 468 -6.53 0.46 25.09
C GLY A 468 -6.53 1.99 25.03
N GLY A 469 -5.64 2.64 25.79
CA GLY A 469 -5.56 4.10 25.89
C GLY A 469 -5.30 4.76 24.53
N VAL A 470 -4.41 4.19 23.70
CA VAL A 470 -4.09 4.73 22.37
C VAL A 470 -5.34 4.80 21.46
N ALA A 471 -6.15 3.75 21.46
CA ALA A 471 -7.39 3.74 20.68
C ALA A 471 -8.42 4.74 21.24
N ARG A 472 -8.58 4.78 22.57
CA ARG A 472 -9.51 5.73 23.21
C ARG A 472 -9.13 7.19 22.97
N GLU A 473 -7.84 7.52 22.97
CA GLU A 473 -7.37 8.88 22.59
C GLU A 473 -7.77 9.25 21.17
N LEU A 474 -7.68 8.31 20.22
CA LEU A 474 -8.16 8.55 18.84
C LEU A 474 -9.69 8.75 18.81
N PHE A 475 -10.44 7.96 19.57
CA PHE A 475 -11.90 8.10 19.64
C PHE A 475 -12.32 9.46 20.20
N GLU A 476 -11.64 9.93 21.24
CA GLU A 476 -11.86 11.27 21.80
C GLU A 476 -11.45 12.39 20.84
N GLU A 477 -10.41 12.20 20.04
CA GLU A 477 -10.01 13.11 18.97
C GLU A 477 -11.13 13.21 17.92
N ILE A 478 -11.63 12.08 17.43
CA ILE A 478 -12.74 12.01 16.48
C ILE A 478 -13.97 12.73 17.07
N ARG A 479 -14.34 12.43 18.31
CA ARG A 479 -15.50 13.05 18.99
C ARG A 479 -15.35 14.57 19.08
N ARG A 480 -14.16 15.05 19.46
CA ARG A 480 -13.88 16.49 19.59
C ARG A 480 -13.86 17.20 18.23
N SER A 481 -13.35 16.54 17.19
CA SER A 481 -13.36 17.07 15.82
C SER A 481 -14.81 17.20 15.33
N LEU A 482 -15.61 16.14 15.44
CA LEU A 482 -16.99 16.11 14.99
C LEU A 482 -17.91 17.09 15.76
N ALA A 483 -17.61 17.35 17.04
CA ALA A 483 -18.36 18.32 17.85
C ALA A 483 -18.15 19.78 17.42
N LYS A 484 -17.09 20.06 16.64
CA LYS A 484 -16.79 21.41 16.12
C LYS A 484 -17.39 21.66 14.72
N VAL A 485 -17.98 20.63 14.10
CA VAL A 485 -18.60 20.76 12.78
C VAL A 485 -19.85 21.63 12.89
N GLU A 486 -19.78 22.85 12.38
CA GLU A 486 -20.89 23.83 12.37
C GLU A 486 -21.68 23.78 11.06
N ASP A 487 -21.12 23.16 10.02
CA ASP A 487 -21.76 23.08 8.71
C ASP A 487 -23.02 22.20 8.74
N ALA A 488 -24.17 22.82 8.57
CA ALA A 488 -25.46 22.13 8.56
C ALA A 488 -25.56 21.03 7.46
N THR A 489 -24.81 21.16 6.36
CA THR A 489 -24.80 20.17 5.28
C THR A 489 -24.11 18.88 5.72
N LEU A 490 -23.20 18.92 6.69
CA LEU A 490 -22.50 17.79 7.27
C LEU A 490 -23.21 17.15 8.47
N ALA A 491 -24.31 17.73 8.97
CA ALA A 491 -25.02 17.25 10.16
C ALA A 491 -25.48 15.79 10.05
N SER A 492 -25.85 15.34 8.85
CA SER A 492 -26.22 13.94 8.61
C SER A 492 -25.01 13.02 8.71
N ALA A 493 -23.93 13.35 8.03
CA ALA A 493 -22.68 12.58 8.07
C ALA A 493 -22.15 12.46 9.51
N THR A 494 -22.07 13.59 10.23
CA THR A 494 -21.62 13.66 11.62
C THR A 494 -22.41 12.72 12.52
N ARG A 495 -23.74 12.70 12.39
CA ARG A 495 -24.61 11.82 13.19
C ARG A 495 -24.33 10.33 12.93
N HIS A 496 -24.16 9.93 11.66
CA HIS A 496 -23.89 8.54 11.31
C HIS A 496 -22.51 8.09 11.81
N VAL A 497 -21.49 8.95 11.68
CA VAL A 497 -20.13 8.65 12.17
C VAL A 497 -20.09 8.57 13.69
N LEU A 498 -20.76 9.49 14.42
CA LEU A 498 -20.86 9.42 15.88
C LEU A 498 -21.55 8.15 16.36
N GLY A 499 -22.67 7.76 15.72
CA GLY A 499 -23.34 6.50 16.06
C GLY A 499 -22.46 5.27 15.81
N ALA A 500 -21.67 5.27 14.76
CA ALA A 500 -20.73 4.19 14.49
C ALA A 500 -19.52 4.21 15.45
N LEU A 501 -19.09 5.38 15.89
CA LEU A 501 -18.06 5.53 16.92
C LEU A 501 -18.48 4.92 18.25
N GLU A 502 -19.72 5.12 18.68
CA GLU A 502 -20.27 4.49 19.91
C GLU A 502 -20.24 2.95 19.81
N VAL A 503 -20.55 2.41 18.62
CA VAL A 503 -20.46 0.97 18.38
C VAL A 503 -19.00 0.50 18.38
N LEU A 504 -18.08 1.27 17.81
CA LEU A 504 -16.66 0.97 17.84
C LEU A 504 -16.11 0.99 19.28
N GLU A 505 -16.47 1.96 20.10
CA GLU A 505 -16.06 2.05 21.51
C GLU A 505 -16.52 0.81 22.30
N SER A 506 -17.80 0.45 22.19
CA SER A 506 -18.35 -0.72 22.89
C SER A 506 -17.73 -2.05 22.41
N THR A 507 -17.48 -2.19 21.12
CA THR A 507 -16.81 -3.38 20.57
C THR A 507 -15.33 -3.41 20.89
N THR A 508 -14.67 -2.26 21.09
CA THR A 508 -13.29 -2.15 21.57
C THR A 508 -13.17 -2.67 23.00
N ASP A 509 -14.07 -2.26 23.89
CA ASP A 509 -14.08 -2.74 25.27
C ASP A 509 -14.32 -4.26 25.32
N TRP A 510 -15.24 -4.77 24.51
CA TRP A 510 -15.45 -6.22 24.37
C TRP A 510 -14.19 -6.91 23.83
N MET A 511 -13.55 -6.37 22.78
CA MET A 511 -12.35 -6.97 22.16
C MET A 511 -11.19 -7.06 23.16
N LEU A 512 -10.95 -6.01 23.95
CA LEU A 512 -9.93 -6.01 25.02
C LEU A 512 -10.18 -7.10 26.06
N GLN A 513 -11.44 -7.29 26.49
CA GLN A 513 -11.81 -8.36 27.39
C GLN A 513 -11.65 -9.74 26.75
N ALA A 514 -12.07 -9.89 25.49
CA ALA A 514 -11.96 -11.15 24.77
C ALA A 514 -10.49 -11.55 24.53
N VAL A 515 -9.63 -10.61 24.17
CA VAL A 515 -8.18 -10.87 24.03
C VAL A 515 -7.57 -11.39 25.33
N ALA A 516 -8.00 -10.87 26.48
CA ALA A 516 -7.47 -11.25 27.78
C ALA A 516 -8.00 -12.59 28.29
N HIS A 517 -9.27 -12.94 28.02
CA HIS A 517 -9.96 -14.05 28.66
C HIS A 517 -10.50 -15.11 27.71
N GLN A 518 -10.77 -14.76 26.46
CA GLN A 518 -11.40 -15.60 25.44
C GLN A 518 -10.73 -15.36 24.06
N PRO A 519 -9.42 -15.67 23.91
CA PRO A 519 -8.64 -15.27 22.73
C PRO A 519 -9.21 -15.83 21.41
N ASP A 520 -9.82 -17.02 21.42
CA ASP A 520 -10.45 -17.58 20.23
C ASP A 520 -11.68 -16.78 19.76
N ASP A 521 -12.45 -16.19 20.70
CA ASP A 521 -13.55 -15.30 20.36
C ASP A 521 -13.05 -13.99 19.77
N ALA A 522 -11.97 -13.42 20.33
CA ALA A 522 -11.30 -12.26 19.76
C ALA A 522 -10.79 -12.52 18.34
N LEU A 523 -10.15 -13.68 18.10
CA LEU A 523 -9.68 -14.09 16.77
C LEU A 523 -10.85 -14.19 15.78
N ALA A 524 -11.99 -14.74 16.19
CA ALA A 524 -13.18 -14.87 15.34
C ALA A 524 -13.79 -13.51 14.95
N GLY A 525 -13.67 -12.49 15.82
CA GLY A 525 -14.19 -11.14 15.61
C GLY A 525 -13.21 -10.15 14.95
N ALA A 526 -11.90 -10.44 14.95
CA ALA A 526 -10.83 -9.48 14.63
C ALA A 526 -10.96 -8.82 13.26
N THR A 527 -11.27 -9.56 12.19
CA THR A 527 -11.42 -9.02 10.83
C THR A 527 -12.62 -8.06 10.74
N HIS A 528 -13.74 -8.38 11.38
CA HIS A 528 -14.91 -7.51 11.38
C HIS A 528 -14.70 -6.27 12.24
N TYR A 529 -14.00 -6.40 13.37
CA TYR A 529 -13.59 -5.27 14.21
C TYR A 529 -12.69 -4.29 13.45
N GLN A 530 -11.69 -4.80 12.73
CA GLN A 530 -10.82 -4.00 11.89
C GLN A 530 -11.58 -3.26 10.79
N ARG A 531 -12.57 -3.89 10.16
CA ARG A 531 -13.44 -3.24 9.18
C ARG A 531 -14.22 -2.09 9.81
N LEU A 532 -14.87 -2.32 10.96
CA LEU A 532 -15.61 -1.27 11.69
C LEU A 532 -14.69 -0.09 12.05
N PHE A 533 -13.49 -0.39 12.51
CA PHE A 533 -12.48 0.63 12.86
C PHE A 533 -12.16 1.51 11.63
N GLY A 534 -11.91 0.89 10.49
CA GLY A 534 -11.63 1.61 9.24
C GLY A 534 -12.82 2.42 8.74
N ASP A 535 -14.04 1.85 8.78
CA ASP A 535 -15.26 2.55 8.35
C ASP A 535 -15.50 3.83 9.18
N VAL A 536 -15.26 3.79 10.51
CA VAL A 536 -15.42 4.95 11.41
C VAL A 536 -14.35 6.02 11.15
N VAL A 537 -13.07 5.62 11.12
CA VAL A 537 -11.96 6.55 10.89
C VAL A 537 -12.08 7.22 9.53
N CYS A 538 -12.40 6.46 8.49
CA CYS A 538 -12.60 6.99 7.13
C CYS A 538 -13.83 7.91 7.05
N GLY A 539 -14.91 7.60 7.78
CA GLY A 539 -16.07 8.49 7.87
C GLY A 539 -15.74 9.85 8.47
N TRP A 540 -14.96 9.86 9.54
CA TRP A 540 -14.43 11.07 10.14
C TRP A 540 -13.54 11.86 9.15
N LEU A 541 -12.56 11.22 8.52
CA LEU A 541 -11.65 11.86 7.57
C LEU A 541 -12.36 12.45 6.35
N MET A 542 -13.46 11.84 5.90
CA MET A 542 -14.29 12.41 4.81
C MET A 542 -15.00 13.69 5.23
N ILE A 543 -15.41 13.81 6.49
CA ILE A 543 -15.97 15.05 7.04
C ILE A 543 -14.87 16.13 7.13
N GLU A 544 -13.69 15.79 7.68
CA GLU A 544 -12.55 16.73 7.72
C GLU A 544 -12.16 17.22 6.33
N ARG A 545 -12.19 16.33 5.32
CA ARG A 545 -11.93 16.71 3.92
C ARG A 545 -12.93 17.77 3.41
N ALA A 546 -14.20 17.60 3.71
CA ALA A 546 -15.22 18.58 3.32
C ALA A 546 -15.03 19.93 4.03
N GLU A 547 -14.76 19.92 5.34
CA GLU A 547 -14.47 21.14 6.11
C GLU A 547 -13.20 21.84 5.60
N ARG A 548 -12.11 21.08 5.36
CA ARG A 548 -10.85 21.66 4.84
C ARG A 548 -11.03 22.25 3.45
N ALA A 549 -11.77 21.60 2.56
CA ALA A 549 -12.07 22.12 1.22
C ALA A 549 -12.83 23.46 1.29
N ARG A 550 -13.77 23.58 2.23
CA ARG A 550 -14.50 24.83 2.47
C ARG A 550 -13.60 25.91 3.06
N ALA A 551 -12.78 25.56 4.06
CA ALA A 551 -11.85 26.52 4.68
C ALA A 551 -10.82 27.08 3.69
N LEU A 552 -10.46 26.29 2.67
CA LEU A 552 -9.56 26.69 1.58
C LEU A 552 -10.32 27.33 0.38
N GLU A 553 -11.63 27.51 0.48
CA GLU A 553 -12.49 28.05 -0.58
C GLU A 553 -12.33 27.32 -1.94
N LEU A 554 -12.11 26.00 -1.89
CA LEU A 554 -11.89 25.22 -3.09
C LEU A 554 -13.16 25.10 -3.94
N LEU A 555 -12.99 25.15 -5.26
CA LEU A 555 -14.09 24.89 -6.19
C LEU A 555 -14.70 23.51 -5.91
N GLY A 556 -16.03 23.45 -5.78
CA GLY A 556 -16.75 22.21 -5.49
C GLY A 556 -16.72 21.76 -4.01
N ALA A 557 -16.42 22.66 -3.07
CA ALA A 557 -16.47 22.36 -1.63
C ALA A 557 -17.84 21.81 -1.18
N GLU A 558 -18.95 22.31 -1.73
CA GLU A 558 -20.31 21.83 -1.46
C GLU A 558 -20.48 20.37 -1.89
N TYR A 559 -19.97 19.99 -3.06
CA TYR A 559 -19.99 18.61 -3.54
C TYR A 559 -19.25 17.66 -2.60
N ARG A 560 -18.17 18.10 -1.95
CA ARG A 560 -17.43 17.30 -0.98
C ARG A 560 -18.21 17.02 0.31
N ALA A 561 -19.10 17.92 0.70
CA ALA A 561 -20.04 17.67 1.80
C ALA A 561 -21.08 16.60 1.43
N ASP A 562 -21.56 16.62 0.19
CA ASP A 562 -22.46 15.58 -0.33
C ASP A 562 -21.76 14.21 -0.39
N GLU A 563 -20.48 14.17 -0.84
CA GLU A 563 -19.65 12.96 -0.83
C GLU A 563 -19.46 12.41 0.58
N ALA A 564 -19.16 13.26 1.57
CA ALA A 564 -19.04 12.85 2.97
C ALA A 564 -20.34 12.28 3.51
N THR A 565 -21.49 12.88 3.17
CA THR A 565 -22.81 12.40 3.56
C THR A 565 -23.14 11.07 2.88
N PHE A 566 -22.87 10.95 1.59
CA PHE A 566 -23.04 9.69 0.86
C PHE A 566 -22.20 8.57 1.48
N PHE A 567 -20.92 8.81 1.74
CA PHE A 567 -20.02 7.84 2.37
C PHE A 567 -20.53 7.41 3.76
N ALA A 568 -20.97 8.36 4.59
CA ALA A 568 -21.51 8.06 5.91
C ALA A 568 -22.76 7.17 5.86
N ILE A 569 -23.60 7.33 4.83
CA ILE A 569 -24.82 6.52 4.66
C ILE A 569 -24.47 5.16 4.04
N GLU A 570 -23.71 5.10 2.94
CA GLU A 570 -23.46 3.87 2.16
C GLU A 570 -22.42 2.96 2.79
N VAL A 571 -21.42 3.51 3.50
CA VAL A 571 -20.27 2.76 4.03
C VAL A 571 -20.32 2.66 5.56
N VAL A 572 -20.50 3.79 6.25
CA VAL A 572 -20.43 3.81 7.73
C VAL A 572 -21.69 3.24 8.37
N SER A 573 -22.89 3.59 7.89
CA SER A 573 -24.14 3.11 8.50
C SER A 573 -24.31 1.59 8.49
N PRO A 574 -23.96 0.85 7.42
CA PRO A 574 -24.01 -0.62 7.44
C PRO A 574 -23.06 -1.25 8.46
N ALA A 575 -21.99 -0.57 8.84
CA ALA A 575 -21.01 -1.05 9.81
C ALA A 575 -21.59 -1.21 11.24
N LEU A 576 -22.69 -0.52 11.58
CA LEU A 576 -23.40 -0.68 12.85
C LEU A 576 -23.79 -2.14 13.12
N GLY A 577 -24.13 -2.90 12.08
CA GLY A 577 -24.47 -4.32 12.19
C GLY A 577 -23.28 -5.23 12.51
N LEU A 578 -22.04 -4.75 12.38
CA LEU A 578 -20.84 -5.54 12.64
C LEU A 578 -20.67 -5.89 14.12
N ALA A 579 -21.22 -5.09 15.05
CA ALA A 579 -21.16 -5.38 16.49
C ALA A 579 -21.62 -6.81 16.81
N THR A 580 -22.76 -7.23 16.25
CA THR A 580 -23.29 -8.58 16.44
C THR A 580 -22.34 -9.66 15.94
N VAL A 581 -21.69 -9.42 14.79
CA VAL A 581 -20.77 -10.40 14.21
C VAL A 581 -19.43 -10.44 14.97
N ILE A 582 -18.93 -9.29 15.41
CA ILE A 582 -17.70 -9.16 16.21
C ILE A 582 -17.84 -9.95 17.52
N THR A 583 -18.97 -9.77 18.23
CA THR A 583 -19.18 -10.33 19.57
C THR A 583 -19.79 -11.73 19.59
N ALA A 584 -20.06 -12.33 18.43
CA ALA A 584 -20.75 -13.62 18.34
C ALA A 584 -19.94 -14.83 18.82
N GLY A 585 -18.61 -14.66 19.01
CA GLY A 585 -17.72 -15.71 19.50
C GLY A 585 -17.42 -16.83 18.48
N VAL A 586 -16.51 -17.72 18.86
CA VAL A 586 -15.99 -18.81 18.00
C VAL A 586 -16.90 -20.02 17.96
N GLU A 587 -17.75 -20.23 18.95
CA GLU A 587 -18.57 -21.44 19.05
C GLU A 587 -19.49 -21.66 17.85
N ARG A 588 -20.01 -20.58 17.26
CA ARG A 588 -20.81 -20.65 16.02
C ARG A 588 -20.01 -21.23 14.84
N LEU A 589 -18.70 -20.98 14.80
CA LEU A 589 -17.81 -21.52 13.75
C LEU A 589 -17.49 -22.99 14.03
N ARG A 590 -17.29 -23.36 15.29
CA ARG A 590 -17.01 -24.75 15.72
C ARG A 590 -18.21 -25.67 15.55
N ALA A 591 -19.44 -25.13 15.71
CA ALA A 591 -20.66 -25.90 15.51
C ALA A 591 -20.88 -26.35 14.06
N LEU A 592 -20.24 -25.69 13.09
CA LEU A 592 -20.28 -26.00 11.64
C LEU A 592 -19.12 -26.94 11.22
N ARG A 593 -18.69 -27.85 12.08
CA ARG A 593 -17.61 -28.79 11.73
C ARG A 593 -18.04 -29.63 10.51
N HIS A 594 -17.24 -29.49 9.43
CA HIS A 594 -17.31 -30.31 8.23
C HIS A 594 -16.51 -31.59 8.41
#